data_c0eb63f75ffe0b23ee923727386332f2
#
_entry.id   c0eb63f75ffe0b23ee923727386332f2
#
_cell.length_a   1.000
_cell.length_b   1.000
_cell.length_c   1.000
_cell.angle_alpha   90.00
_cell.angle_beta   90.00
_cell.angle_gamma   90.00
#
_symmetry.space_group_name_H-M   'P 1'
#
loop_
_entity.id
_entity.type
_entity.pdbx_description
1 polymer ?
#
loop_
_entity_poly.entity_id
_entity_poly.type
_entity_poly.pdbx_seq_one_letter_code
_entity_poly.pdbx_strand_id
1 'polypeptide(L)'
;MAKDYTPSARNRAAFENITDVAGTVPPQAVELEEAVLGALMLERDSIIAVQEYITPAAFYTEEHRLIYQAIESLSSELKPIDLYTVTERLRSRKELKKVGGAAYLAQLTQRVGSAANVEFHAKIIAQKYVQRELIRSATEIQRRSYDEDQDVTDLIGFAEGEIFAVAEGHVKRSVQNAKDVLAKAMKQIEEASKNTSAFNGVPSGFMAIDRVTLGWQPSDLIIVAARPSMGKTAFVLSMARNMAIEHNAPVAFFSLEMS
;
A
#
# COMPACT_ATOMS: atom_id res chain seq x y z
N MET A 1 1.27 -4.94 20.70
CA MET A 1 2.51 -5.74 20.49
C MET A 1 2.89 -5.57 19.03
N ALA A 2 3.75 -4.60 18.73
CA ALA A 2 4.30 -4.40 17.39
C ALA A 2 5.33 -5.53 17.15
N LYS A 3 5.11 -6.32 16.10
CA LYS A 3 6.13 -7.30 15.64
C LYS A 3 7.26 -6.50 15.01
N ASP A 4 8.45 -6.59 15.60
CA ASP A 4 9.70 -6.12 15.01
C ASP A 4 9.90 -6.80 13.65
N TYR A 5 9.70 -6.04 12.59
CA TYR A 5 10.05 -6.47 11.24
C TYR A 5 11.57 -6.23 11.05
N THR A 6 12.36 -7.24 11.37
CA THR A 6 13.76 -7.29 10.96
C THR A 6 13.81 -7.78 9.51
N PRO A 7 14.33 -6.97 8.55
CA PRO A 7 14.55 -7.46 7.18
C PRO A 7 15.54 -8.63 7.28
N SER A 8 15.14 -9.78 6.77
CA SER A 8 15.96 -10.98 6.79
C SER A 8 17.26 -10.74 5.97
N ALA A 9 18.35 -11.40 6.36
CA ALA A 9 19.61 -11.41 5.62
C ALA A 9 19.42 -11.79 4.13
N ARG A 10 18.33 -12.43 3.78
CA ARG A 10 17.87 -12.71 2.41
C ARG A 10 17.66 -11.47 1.56
N ASN A 11 17.19 -10.35 2.13
CA ASN A 11 17.00 -9.10 1.36
C ASN A 11 18.34 -8.41 1.02
N ARG A 12 19.39 -8.54 1.87
CA ARG A 12 20.71 -8.00 1.55
C ARG A 12 21.34 -8.70 0.34
N ALA A 13 21.30 -10.04 0.32
CA ALA A 13 21.85 -10.83 -0.78
C ALA A 13 21.11 -10.60 -2.11
N ALA A 14 19.80 -10.30 -2.07
CA ALA A 14 19.01 -10.01 -3.26
C ALA A 14 19.40 -8.67 -3.91
N PHE A 15 19.79 -7.65 -3.12
CA PHE A 15 20.25 -6.36 -3.67
C PHE A 15 21.65 -6.44 -4.26
N GLU A 16 22.55 -7.27 -3.70
CA GLU A 16 23.90 -7.48 -4.25
C GLU A 16 23.85 -8.21 -5.61
N ASN A 17 22.86 -9.07 -5.85
CA ASN A 17 22.71 -9.80 -7.12
C ASN A 17 22.03 -9.00 -8.25
N ILE A 18 21.36 -7.88 -7.94
CA ILE A 18 20.71 -7.02 -8.97
C ILE A 18 21.73 -6.31 -9.84
N THR A 19 22.96 -6.09 -9.35
CA THR A 19 24.05 -5.48 -10.12
C THR A 19 24.59 -6.39 -11.22
N ASP A 20 24.30 -7.70 -11.20
CA ASP A 20 24.83 -8.68 -12.15
C ASP A 20 24.03 -8.81 -13.46
N VAL A 21 22.78 -8.35 -13.48
CA VAL A 21 21.96 -8.35 -14.70
C VAL A 21 22.20 -7.06 -15.49
N ALA A 22 23.27 -6.99 -16.26
CA ALA A 22 23.58 -5.97 -17.28
C ALA A 22 24.38 -4.73 -16.86
N GLY A 23 25.08 -4.69 -15.74
CA GLY A 23 25.91 -3.52 -15.37
C GLY A 23 25.14 -2.21 -15.16
N THR A 24 23.81 -2.28 -14.98
CA THR A 24 22.92 -1.13 -14.74
C THR A 24 22.78 -0.85 -13.26
N VAL A 25 23.00 0.41 -12.87
CA VAL A 25 22.79 0.86 -11.50
C VAL A 25 21.29 0.80 -11.16
N PRO A 26 20.88 0.20 -10.01
CA PRO A 26 19.48 0.17 -9.61
C PRO A 26 18.86 1.57 -9.56
N PRO A 27 17.55 1.73 -9.88
CA PRO A 27 16.88 3.01 -9.83
C PRO A 27 17.00 3.67 -8.46
N GLN A 28 17.61 4.83 -8.40
CA GLN A 28 17.90 5.58 -7.17
C GLN A 28 17.74 7.08 -7.38
N ALA A 29 17.62 7.83 -6.29
CA ALA A 29 17.53 9.28 -6.27
C ALA A 29 18.15 9.83 -4.96
N VAL A 30 19.42 9.50 -4.72
CA VAL A 30 20.13 9.78 -3.45
C VAL A 30 20.08 11.24 -3.07
N GLU A 31 20.25 12.16 -4.02
CA GLU A 31 20.18 13.60 -3.78
C GLU A 31 18.78 14.04 -3.27
N LEU A 32 17.71 13.41 -3.76
CA LEU A 32 16.36 13.69 -3.29
C LEU A 32 16.10 13.07 -1.91
N GLU A 33 16.72 11.92 -1.62
CA GLU A 33 16.67 11.32 -0.28
C GLU A 33 17.32 12.25 0.74
N GLU A 34 18.52 12.80 0.43
CA GLU A 34 19.19 13.80 1.26
C GLU A 34 18.33 15.03 1.48
N ALA A 35 17.69 15.53 0.41
CA ALA A 35 16.82 16.69 0.48
C ALA A 35 15.59 16.45 1.36
N VAL A 36 14.96 15.27 1.25
CA VAL A 36 13.80 14.90 2.09
C VAL A 36 14.22 14.79 3.56
N LEU A 37 15.30 14.09 3.87
CA LEU A 37 15.78 13.93 5.25
C LEU A 37 16.18 15.27 5.89
N GLY A 38 16.85 16.12 5.13
CA GLY A 38 17.19 17.47 5.57
C GLY A 38 15.94 18.33 5.85
N ALA A 39 14.95 18.29 4.95
CA ALA A 39 13.70 19.01 5.11
C ALA A 39 12.90 18.56 6.35
N LEU A 40 12.83 17.26 6.61
CA LEU A 40 12.16 16.69 7.78
C LEU A 40 12.78 17.13 9.11
N MET A 41 14.09 17.40 9.14
CA MET A 41 14.77 17.91 10.33
C MET A 41 14.64 19.43 10.50
N LEU A 42 14.24 20.16 9.44
CA LEU A 42 14.03 21.62 9.50
C LEU A 42 12.58 21.99 9.74
N GLU A 43 11.62 21.24 9.19
CA GLU A 43 10.21 21.57 9.21
C GLU A 43 9.38 20.37 9.72
N ARG A 44 8.85 20.53 10.93
CA ARG A 44 8.19 19.46 11.70
C ARG A 44 6.97 18.87 10.99
N ASP A 45 6.19 19.69 10.32
CA ASP A 45 4.91 19.25 9.75
C ASP A 45 5.09 18.48 8.42
N SER A 46 6.27 18.57 7.83
CA SER A 46 6.61 17.90 6.57
C SER A 46 6.55 16.36 6.67
N ILE A 47 6.74 15.78 7.87
CA ILE A 47 6.72 14.32 8.06
C ILE A 47 5.36 13.73 7.71
N ILE A 48 4.25 14.41 8.00
CA ILE A 48 2.89 13.92 7.74
C ILE A 48 2.68 13.70 6.24
N ALA A 49 3.12 14.68 5.42
CA ALA A 49 3.03 14.58 3.97
C ALA A 49 3.94 13.50 3.40
N VAL A 50 5.14 13.32 3.98
CA VAL A 50 6.13 12.35 3.49
C VAL A 50 5.75 10.91 3.84
N GLN A 51 5.24 10.65 5.05
CA GLN A 51 4.83 9.31 5.50
C GLN A 51 3.69 8.71 4.65
N GLU A 52 2.94 9.55 3.94
CA GLU A 52 1.91 9.08 3.03
C GLU A 52 2.50 8.33 1.81
N TYR A 53 3.73 8.67 1.41
CA TYR A 53 4.34 8.17 0.16
C TYR A 53 5.48 7.19 0.37
N ILE A 54 6.28 7.37 1.41
CA ILE A 54 7.48 6.56 1.63
C ILE A 54 7.51 5.91 3.00
N THR A 55 8.10 4.72 3.00
CA THR A 55 8.47 3.96 4.20
C THR A 55 10.00 3.92 4.32
N PRO A 56 10.57 3.51 5.46
CA PRO A 56 12.02 3.35 5.57
C PRO A 56 12.65 2.49 4.47
N ALA A 57 11.94 1.48 3.98
CA ALA A 57 12.41 0.61 2.90
C ALA A 57 12.56 1.31 1.54
N ALA A 58 11.90 2.47 1.36
CA ALA A 58 11.97 3.23 0.12
C ALA A 58 13.33 3.90 -0.12
N PHE A 59 14.12 4.11 0.93
CA PHE A 59 15.44 4.69 0.82
C PHE A 59 16.46 3.69 0.25
N TYR A 60 17.31 4.17 -0.65
CA TYR A 60 18.30 3.36 -1.32
C TYR A 60 19.48 3.03 -0.40
N THR A 61 20.04 4.06 0.29
CA THR A 61 21.16 3.87 1.18
C THR A 61 20.71 3.43 2.57
N GLU A 62 21.52 2.60 3.21
CA GLU A 62 21.26 2.12 4.58
C GLU A 62 21.30 3.29 5.58
N GLU A 63 22.20 4.25 5.37
CA GLU A 63 22.33 5.44 6.18
C GLU A 63 21.02 6.26 6.19
N HIS A 64 20.45 6.51 5.02
CA HIS A 64 19.20 7.26 4.88
C HIS A 64 18.01 6.51 5.51
N ARG A 65 17.99 5.19 5.35
CA ARG A 65 16.98 4.33 5.97
C ARG A 65 17.01 4.43 7.48
N LEU A 66 18.18 4.35 8.10
CA LEU A 66 18.36 4.47 9.55
C LEU A 66 17.96 5.86 10.06
N ILE A 67 18.33 6.93 9.34
CA ILE A 67 17.93 8.29 9.68
C ILE A 67 16.41 8.44 9.64
N TYR A 68 15.77 7.96 8.57
CA TYR A 68 14.32 8.04 8.44
C TYR A 68 13.59 7.21 9.52
N GLN A 69 14.07 6.03 9.87
CA GLN A 69 13.55 5.24 10.99
C GLN A 69 13.64 5.97 12.35
N ALA A 70 14.72 6.73 12.56
CA ALA A 70 14.85 7.54 13.76
C ALA A 70 13.82 8.69 13.77
N ILE A 71 13.60 9.35 12.63
CA ILE A 71 12.61 10.40 12.44
C ILE A 71 11.18 9.85 12.66
N GLU A 72 10.84 8.73 12.03
CA GLU A 72 9.54 8.06 12.16
C GLU A 72 9.25 7.67 13.62
N SER A 73 10.25 7.14 14.32
CA SER A 73 10.13 6.81 15.74
C SER A 73 9.89 8.04 16.60
N LEU A 74 10.54 9.18 16.34
CA LEU A 74 10.27 10.43 17.05
C LEU A 74 8.87 10.96 16.76
N SER A 75 8.43 10.89 15.49
CA SER A 75 7.08 11.26 15.08
C SER A 75 6.01 10.45 15.81
N SER A 76 6.18 9.12 15.88
CA SER A 76 5.22 8.24 16.56
C SER A 76 5.13 8.48 18.08
N GLU A 77 6.21 8.96 18.68
CA GLU A 77 6.27 9.35 20.10
C GLU A 77 5.83 10.82 20.32
N LEU A 78 5.39 11.52 19.29
CA LEU A 78 5.03 12.94 19.31
C LEU A 78 6.15 13.85 19.83
N LYS A 79 7.41 13.42 19.68
CA LYS A 79 8.59 14.20 20.05
C LYS A 79 8.99 15.18 18.94
N PRO A 80 9.68 16.28 19.28
CA PRO A 80 10.23 17.17 18.27
C PRO A 80 11.18 16.45 17.31
N ILE A 81 11.10 16.82 16.04
CA ILE A 81 12.01 16.30 14.99
C ILE A 81 12.92 17.46 14.60
N ASP A 82 14.16 17.36 15.02
CA ASP A 82 15.23 18.31 14.69
C ASP A 82 16.59 17.61 14.69
N LEU A 83 17.63 18.32 14.29
CA LEU A 83 19.00 17.79 14.21
C LEU A 83 19.48 17.14 15.54
N TYR A 84 19.12 17.75 16.69
CA TYR A 84 19.60 17.30 17.99
C TYR A 84 18.84 16.04 18.46
N THR A 85 17.54 16.03 18.33
CA THR A 85 16.68 14.90 18.72
C THR A 85 16.95 13.65 17.85
N VAL A 86 17.13 13.83 16.53
CA VAL A 86 17.51 12.74 15.62
C VAL A 86 18.91 12.22 15.93
N THR A 87 19.88 13.11 16.21
CA THR A 87 21.25 12.71 16.61
C THR A 87 21.22 11.89 17.89
N GLU A 88 20.46 12.31 18.91
CA GLU A 88 20.34 11.60 20.18
C GLU A 88 19.63 10.25 20.03
N ARG A 89 18.59 10.19 19.20
CA ARG A 89 17.91 8.92 18.86
C ARG A 89 18.85 7.92 18.21
N LEU A 90 19.62 8.34 17.21
CA LEU A 90 20.62 7.50 16.55
C LEU A 90 21.76 7.09 17.49
N ARG A 91 22.15 7.98 18.42
CA ARG A 91 23.16 7.66 19.45
C ARG A 91 22.63 6.59 20.42
N SER A 92 21.40 6.70 20.88
CA SER A 92 20.79 5.73 21.79
C SER A 92 20.65 4.34 21.16
N ARG A 93 20.43 4.28 19.84
CA ARG A 93 20.40 3.04 19.05
C ARG A 93 21.79 2.52 18.64
N LYS A 94 22.86 3.24 18.98
CA LYS A 94 24.25 2.94 18.56
C LYS A 94 24.45 2.95 17.02
N GLU A 95 23.62 3.69 16.31
CA GLU A 95 23.59 3.76 14.84
C GLU A 95 24.24 5.05 14.31
N LEU A 96 24.52 6.04 15.17
CA LEU A 96 25.05 7.36 14.78
C LEU A 96 26.35 7.27 13.94
N LYS A 97 27.24 6.32 14.26
CA LYS A 97 28.47 6.14 13.48
C LYS A 97 28.23 5.56 12.10
N LYS A 98 27.19 4.71 11.96
CA LYS A 98 26.85 4.08 10.69
C LYS A 98 26.30 5.09 9.68
N VAL A 99 25.61 6.13 10.17
CA VAL A 99 25.03 7.17 9.32
C VAL A 99 25.98 8.35 9.04
N GLY A 100 27.26 8.22 9.31
CA GLY A 100 28.24 9.31 9.08
C GLY A 100 28.37 10.33 10.20
N GLY A 101 27.76 10.08 11.37
CA GLY A 101 27.86 10.93 12.56
C GLY A 101 27.00 12.19 12.48
N ALA A 102 27.12 13.03 13.53
CA ALA A 102 26.38 14.30 13.62
C ALA A 102 26.75 15.29 12.52
N ALA A 103 27.97 15.21 11.99
CA ALA A 103 28.43 16.07 10.90
C ALA A 103 27.64 15.83 9.61
N TYR A 104 27.33 14.58 9.27
CA TYR A 104 26.53 14.26 8.12
C TYR A 104 25.09 14.74 8.26
N LEU A 105 24.46 14.55 9.43
CA LEU A 105 23.13 15.08 9.69
C LEU A 105 23.07 16.62 9.57
N ALA A 106 24.10 17.33 10.07
CA ALA A 106 24.20 18.76 9.89
C ALA A 106 24.36 19.16 8.41
N GLN A 107 25.11 18.40 7.64
CA GLN A 107 25.26 18.63 6.20
C GLN A 107 23.92 18.45 5.46
N LEU A 108 23.11 17.45 5.81
CA LEU A 108 21.77 17.25 5.23
C LEU A 108 20.89 18.48 5.44
N THR A 109 20.88 19.04 6.66
CA THR A 109 20.06 20.23 6.98
C THR A 109 20.57 21.49 6.27
N GLN A 110 21.88 21.61 6.03
CA GLN A 110 22.44 22.79 5.35
C GLN A 110 22.18 22.79 3.84
N ARG A 111 22.04 21.63 3.22
CA ARG A 111 21.78 21.51 1.78
C ARG A 111 20.35 21.90 1.39
N VAL A 112 19.42 21.89 2.31
CA VAL A 112 18.00 22.17 2.06
C VAL A 112 17.70 23.64 2.34
N GLY A 113 17.37 24.37 1.29
CA GLY A 113 16.94 25.78 1.43
C GLY A 113 15.45 25.95 1.75
N SER A 114 14.61 24.94 1.48
CA SER A 114 13.16 24.99 1.72
C SER A 114 12.55 23.59 1.65
N ALA A 115 11.58 23.31 2.51
CA ALA A 115 10.79 22.05 2.50
C ALA A 115 9.59 22.12 1.53
N ALA A 116 9.40 23.19 0.78
CA ALA A 116 8.22 23.41 -0.07
C ALA A 116 7.92 22.29 -1.07
N ASN A 117 8.93 21.53 -1.52
CA ASN A 117 8.79 20.46 -2.50
C ASN A 117 9.01 19.05 -1.92
N VAL A 118 9.03 18.93 -0.59
CA VAL A 118 9.35 17.64 0.07
C VAL A 118 8.42 16.51 -0.33
N GLU A 119 7.12 16.80 -0.48
CA GLU A 119 6.12 15.82 -0.93
C GLU A 119 6.40 15.32 -2.36
N PHE A 120 6.77 16.24 -3.27
CA PHE A 120 7.12 15.87 -4.64
C PHE A 120 8.39 15.00 -4.70
N HIS A 121 9.41 15.33 -3.88
CA HIS A 121 10.61 14.54 -3.76
C HIS A 121 10.30 13.14 -3.18
N ALA A 122 9.44 13.05 -2.17
CA ALA A 122 8.98 11.78 -1.61
C ALA A 122 8.29 10.89 -2.65
N LYS A 123 7.45 11.47 -3.52
CA LYS A 123 6.82 10.75 -4.64
C LYS A 123 7.85 10.15 -5.61
N ILE A 124 8.91 10.88 -5.93
CA ILE A 124 9.98 10.38 -6.81
C ILE A 124 10.73 9.21 -6.13
N ILE A 125 11.05 9.34 -4.84
CA ILE A 125 11.70 8.28 -4.07
C ILE A 125 10.81 7.02 -4.07
N ALA A 126 9.51 7.18 -3.83
CA ALA A 126 8.55 6.08 -3.89
C ALA A 126 8.52 5.40 -5.26
N GLN A 127 8.52 6.17 -6.35
CA GLN A 127 8.59 5.62 -7.71
C GLN A 127 9.87 4.80 -7.93
N LYS A 128 11.03 5.30 -7.46
CA LYS A 128 12.30 4.57 -7.54
C LYS A 128 12.28 3.27 -6.72
N TYR A 129 11.63 3.30 -5.58
CA TYR A 129 11.43 2.11 -4.77
C TYR A 129 10.58 1.06 -5.48
N VAL A 130 9.43 1.45 -6.08
CA VAL A 130 8.59 0.55 -6.89
C VAL A 130 9.38 -0.08 -8.01
N GLN A 131 10.20 0.71 -8.73
CA GLN A 131 11.04 0.19 -9.79
C GLN A 131 12.03 -0.87 -9.28
N ARG A 132 12.63 -0.66 -8.11
CA ARG A 132 13.52 -1.65 -7.47
C ARG A 132 12.77 -2.92 -7.07
N GLU A 133 11.58 -2.80 -6.47
CA GLU A 133 10.78 -3.96 -6.10
C GLU A 133 10.33 -4.76 -7.33
N LEU A 134 9.95 -4.11 -8.43
CA LEU A 134 9.64 -4.78 -9.69
C LEU A 134 10.85 -5.54 -10.25
N ILE A 135 12.05 -4.93 -10.21
CA ILE A 135 13.29 -5.60 -10.63
C ILE A 135 13.57 -6.80 -9.74
N ARG A 136 13.43 -6.65 -8.42
CA ARG A 136 13.61 -7.75 -7.46
C ARG A 136 12.65 -8.91 -7.76
N SER A 137 11.35 -8.63 -7.90
CA SER A 137 10.34 -9.65 -8.19
C SER A 137 10.58 -10.33 -9.53
N ALA A 138 10.93 -9.55 -10.57
CA ALA A 138 11.26 -10.11 -11.89
C ALA A 138 12.48 -11.04 -11.84
N THR A 139 13.51 -10.67 -11.08
CA THR A 139 14.73 -11.50 -10.90
C THR A 139 14.40 -12.79 -10.15
N GLU A 140 13.54 -12.72 -9.13
CA GLU A 140 13.14 -13.92 -8.38
C GLU A 140 12.23 -14.83 -9.23
N ILE A 141 11.32 -14.29 -10.04
CA ILE A 141 10.53 -15.05 -11.00
C ILE A 141 11.45 -15.72 -12.01
N GLN A 142 12.40 -14.96 -12.59
CA GLN A 142 13.38 -15.50 -13.51
C GLN A 142 14.20 -16.65 -12.90
N ARG A 143 14.70 -16.47 -11.69
CA ARG A 143 15.49 -17.50 -10.98
C ARG A 143 14.69 -18.79 -10.81
N ARG A 144 13.42 -18.69 -10.40
CA ARG A 144 12.55 -19.86 -10.24
C ARG A 144 12.16 -20.54 -11.56
N SER A 145 12.10 -19.76 -12.64
CA SER A 145 11.78 -20.29 -13.98
C SER A 145 12.88 -21.20 -14.55
N TYR A 146 14.11 -21.13 -14.01
CA TYR A 146 15.19 -22.06 -14.35
C TYR A 146 15.21 -23.33 -13.51
N ASP A 147 14.31 -23.47 -12.54
CA ASP A 147 14.18 -24.66 -11.69
C ASP A 147 13.27 -25.66 -12.41
N GLU A 148 13.87 -26.72 -12.97
CA GLU A 148 13.15 -27.75 -13.74
C GLU A 148 12.22 -28.62 -12.88
N ASP A 149 12.41 -28.65 -11.56
CA ASP A 149 11.58 -29.43 -10.64
C ASP A 149 10.30 -28.70 -10.21
N GLN A 150 10.14 -27.40 -10.57
CA GLN A 150 8.99 -26.60 -10.17
C GLN A 150 7.81 -26.78 -11.13
N ASP A 151 6.60 -27.02 -10.58
CA ASP A 151 5.36 -27.04 -11.36
C ASP A 151 5.05 -25.67 -11.98
N VAL A 152 4.70 -25.65 -13.25
CA VAL A 152 4.44 -24.42 -14.02
C VAL A 152 3.25 -23.65 -13.44
N THR A 153 2.22 -24.35 -12.92
CA THR A 153 1.04 -23.72 -12.32
C THR A 153 1.41 -22.98 -11.05
N ASP A 154 2.26 -23.59 -10.22
CA ASP A 154 2.77 -22.99 -8.98
C ASP A 154 3.67 -21.78 -9.28
N LEU A 155 4.47 -21.86 -10.35
CA LEU A 155 5.32 -20.75 -10.80
C LEU A 155 4.48 -19.54 -11.26
N ILE A 156 3.42 -19.78 -12.02
CA ILE A 156 2.49 -18.71 -12.44
C ILE A 156 1.83 -18.08 -11.22
N GLY A 157 1.29 -18.89 -10.29
CA GLY A 157 0.67 -18.37 -9.06
C GLY A 157 1.66 -17.57 -8.20
N PHE A 158 2.93 -17.99 -8.14
CA PHE A 158 3.98 -17.21 -7.47
C PHE A 158 4.24 -15.87 -8.16
N ALA A 159 4.35 -15.87 -9.50
CA ALA A 159 4.59 -14.65 -10.27
C ALA A 159 3.45 -13.63 -10.11
N GLU A 160 2.20 -14.09 -10.18
CA GLU A 160 1.02 -13.26 -9.92
C GLU A 160 1.06 -12.68 -8.51
N GLY A 161 1.39 -13.50 -7.50
CA GLY A 161 1.50 -13.06 -6.11
C GLY A 161 2.57 -11.99 -5.90
N GLU A 162 3.76 -12.14 -6.50
CA GLU A 162 4.84 -11.15 -6.42
C GLU A 162 4.44 -9.81 -7.07
N ILE A 163 3.84 -9.84 -8.26
CA ILE A 163 3.38 -8.63 -8.94
C ILE A 163 2.25 -7.95 -8.17
N PHE A 164 1.30 -8.75 -7.65
CA PHE A 164 0.19 -8.24 -6.85
C PHE A 164 0.69 -7.57 -5.56
N ALA A 165 1.66 -8.18 -4.86
CA ALA A 165 2.25 -7.63 -3.65
C ALA A 165 2.92 -6.26 -3.90
N VAL A 166 3.62 -6.11 -5.03
CA VAL A 166 4.20 -4.81 -5.44
C VAL A 166 3.09 -3.79 -5.71
N ALA A 167 2.02 -4.19 -6.42
CA ALA A 167 0.90 -3.30 -6.73
C ALA A 167 0.14 -2.88 -5.46
N GLU A 168 -0.18 -3.82 -4.56
CA GLU A 168 -0.93 -3.56 -3.32
C GLU A 168 -0.13 -2.74 -2.31
N GLY A 169 1.17 -2.99 -2.19
CA GLY A 169 2.07 -2.22 -1.31
C GLY A 169 2.15 -0.73 -1.68
N HIS A 170 1.74 -0.37 -2.89
CA HIS A 170 1.72 1.00 -3.41
C HIS A 170 0.32 1.57 -3.63
N VAL A 171 -0.73 0.76 -3.47
CA VAL A 171 -2.11 1.28 -3.42
C VAL A 171 -2.22 2.11 -2.14
N LYS A 172 -2.14 3.40 -2.30
CA LYS A 172 -2.33 4.38 -1.25
C LYS A 172 -3.62 4.07 -0.49
N ARG A 173 -3.52 3.84 0.79
CA ARG A 173 -4.60 4.21 1.69
C ARG A 173 -4.61 5.74 1.72
N SER A 174 -5.18 6.36 0.68
CA SER A 174 -5.29 7.81 0.65
C SER A 174 -6.11 8.22 1.87
N VAL A 175 -5.45 8.89 2.80
CA VAL A 175 -6.15 9.64 3.83
C VAL A 175 -6.99 10.66 3.09
N GLN A 176 -8.28 10.37 2.93
CA GLN A 176 -9.18 11.30 2.26
C GLN A 176 -9.43 12.47 3.20
N ASN A 177 -9.34 13.68 2.68
CA ASN A 177 -9.66 14.86 3.47
C ASN A 177 -11.13 14.73 3.93
N ALA A 178 -11.38 14.90 5.23
CA ALA A 178 -12.72 14.77 5.82
C ALA A 178 -13.75 15.65 5.09
N LYS A 179 -13.34 16.79 4.56
CA LYS A 179 -14.18 17.70 3.78
C LYS A 179 -14.66 17.05 2.46
N ASP A 180 -13.79 16.32 1.77
CA ASP A 180 -14.13 15.65 0.51
C ASP A 180 -15.03 14.42 0.76
N VAL A 181 -14.78 13.70 1.85
CA VAL A 181 -15.62 12.58 2.28
C VAL A 181 -17.02 13.10 2.66
N LEU A 182 -17.09 14.21 3.42
CA LEU A 182 -18.36 14.83 3.80
C LEU A 182 -19.13 15.33 2.58
N ALA A 183 -18.46 15.98 1.62
CA ALA A 183 -19.09 16.45 0.39
C ALA A 183 -19.66 15.29 -0.44
N LYS A 184 -18.94 14.17 -0.54
CA LYS A 184 -19.43 12.95 -1.20
C LYS A 184 -20.63 12.34 -0.47
N ALA A 185 -20.57 12.25 0.86
CA ALA A 185 -21.65 11.72 1.68
C ALA A 185 -22.92 12.59 1.55
N MET A 186 -22.79 13.92 1.59
CA MET A 186 -23.93 14.83 1.38
C MET A 186 -24.57 14.65 -0.01
N LYS A 187 -23.74 14.52 -1.05
CA LYS A 187 -24.23 14.26 -2.40
C LYS A 187 -24.96 12.93 -2.50
N GLN A 188 -24.47 11.89 -1.87
CA GLN A 188 -25.14 10.58 -1.82
C GLN A 188 -26.49 10.66 -1.08
N ILE A 189 -26.57 11.40 0.02
CA ILE A 189 -27.81 11.63 0.76
C ILE A 189 -28.83 12.42 -0.10
N GLU A 190 -28.37 13.46 -0.81
CA GLU A 190 -29.24 14.21 -1.72
C GLU A 190 -29.76 13.34 -2.88
N GLU A 191 -28.90 12.52 -3.48
CA GLU A 191 -29.27 11.59 -4.55
C GLU A 191 -30.27 10.53 -4.03
N ALA A 192 -30.03 9.98 -2.85
CA ALA A 192 -30.95 9.06 -2.21
C ALA A 192 -32.31 9.70 -1.88
N SER A 193 -32.32 10.96 -1.46
CA SER A 193 -33.58 11.67 -1.18
C SER A 193 -34.39 12.02 -2.44
N LYS A 194 -33.73 12.15 -3.59
CA LYS A 194 -34.35 12.40 -4.90
C LYS A 194 -34.80 11.13 -5.59
N ASN A 195 -34.19 9.99 -5.26
CA ASN A 195 -34.59 8.69 -5.78
C ASN A 195 -35.83 8.21 -5.09
N THR A 196 -36.96 8.28 -5.80
CA THR A 196 -38.28 7.73 -5.39
C THR A 196 -38.30 6.20 -5.50
N SER A 197 -37.23 5.54 -5.95
CA SER A 197 -37.12 4.08 -5.94
C SER A 197 -37.01 3.58 -4.50
N ALA A 198 -37.81 2.59 -4.15
CA ALA A 198 -37.87 2.01 -2.80
C ALA A 198 -36.56 1.37 -2.32
N PHE A 199 -35.52 1.33 -3.17
CA PHE A 199 -34.26 0.62 -2.93
C PHE A 199 -33.05 1.52 -3.24
N ASN A 200 -32.13 1.60 -2.29
CA ASN A 200 -30.85 2.33 -2.45
C ASN A 200 -29.71 1.47 -3.03
N GLY A 201 -29.89 0.15 -3.03
CA GLY A 201 -28.94 -0.85 -3.53
C GLY A 201 -29.49 -1.64 -4.70
N VAL A 202 -28.78 -2.69 -5.11
CA VAL A 202 -29.22 -3.63 -6.14
C VAL A 202 -30.28 -4.56 -5.55
N PRO A 203 -31.56 -4.54 -6.03
CA PRO A 203 -32.60 -5.40 -5.52
C PRO A 203 -32.28 -6.88 -5.79
N SER A 204 -32.61 -7.75 -4.83
CA SER A 204 -32.45 -9.20 -4.97
C SER A 204 -33.53 -9.83 -5.87
N GLY A 205 -34.62 -9.11 -6.12
CA GLY A 205 -35.83 -9.62 -6.76
C GLY A 205 -36.72 -10.43 -5.84
N PHE A 206 -36.41 -10.55 -4.56
CA PHE A 206 -37.23 -11.13 -3.52
C PHE A 206 -37.76 -10.04 -2.60
N MET A 207 -39.03 -9.65 -2.78
CA MET A 207 -39.64 -8.49 -2.11
C MET A 207 -39.50 -8.53 -0.57
N ALA A 208 -39.54 -9.73 0.04
CA ALA A 208 -39.38 -9.87 1.48
C ALA A 208 -37.97 -9.56 1.95
N ILE A 209 -36.94 -9.90 1.16
CA ILE A 209 -35.55 -9.60 1.44
C ILE A 209 -35.31 -8.12 1.20
N ASP A 210 -35.75 -7.62 0.05
CA ASP A 210 -35.50 -6.25 -0.38
C ASP A 210 -36.13 -5.22 0.57
N ARG A 211 -37.26 -5.56 1.22
CA ARG A 211 -37.83 -4.71 2.29
C ARG A 211 -36.97 -4.55 3.52
N VAL A 212 -36.18 -5.58 3.82
CA VAL A 212 -35.30 -5.59 5.02
C VAL A 212 -33.95 -4.98 4.70
N THR A 213 -33.40 -5.29 3.53
CA THR A 213 -32.03 -4.91 3.15
C THR A 213 -31.98 -3.57 2.40
N LEU A 214 -33.10 -3.10 1.84
CA LEU A 214 -33.17 -1.98 0.89
C LEU A 214 -32.29 -2.19 -0.36
N GLY A 215 -32.05 -3.46 -0.73
CA GLY A 215 -31.15 -3.88 -1.78
C GLY A 215 -29.70 -4.05 -1.29
N TRP A 216 -28.89 -4.76 -2.07
CA TRP A 216 -27.48 -5.02 -1.76
C TRP A 216 -26.63 -3.78 -2.00
N GLN A 217 -25.87 -3.37 -1.00
CA GLN A 217 -25.03 -2.18 -1.09
C GLN A 217 -23.63 -2.51 -1.66
N PRO A 218 -22.96 -1.56 -2.31
CA PRO A 218 -21.56 -1.73 -2.71
C PRO A 218 -20.67 -2.13 -1.53
N SER A 219 -19.77 -3.07 -1.75
CA SER A 219 -18.83 -3.63 -0.75
C SER A 219 -19.46 -4.55 0.30
N ASP A 220 -20.73 -4.92 0.22
CA ASP A 220 -21.34 -5.90 1.10
C ASP A 220 -20.85 -7.31 0.80
N LEU A 221 -20.53 -8.07 1.84
CA LEU A 221 -20.34 -9.51 1.79
C LEU A 221 -21.59 -10.22 2.29
N ILE A 222 -22.31 -10.90 1.38
CA ILE A 222 -23.56 -11.59 1.70
C ILE A 222 -23.29 -13.09 1.78
N ILE A 223 -23.57 -13.69 2.93
CA ILE A 223 -23.37 -15.13 3.16
C ILE A 223 -24.73 -15.82 3.18
N VAL A 224 -24.94 -16.76 2.24
CA VAL A 224 -26.13 -17.62 2.20
C VAL A 224 -25.73 -19.03 2.60
N ALA A 225 -26.25 -19.50 3.74
CA ALA A 225 -26.00 -20.84 4.26
C ALA A 225 -27.29 -21.65 4.29
N ALA A 226 -27.22 -22.91 3.90
CA ALA A 226 -28.32 -23.86 3.98
C ALA A 226 -27.78 -25.28 4.17
N ARG A 227 -28.62 -26.18 4.70
CA ARG A 227 -28.27 -27.62 4.76
C ARG A 227 -28.14 -28.17 3.34
N PRO A 228 -27.38 -29.26 3.15
CA PRO A 228 -27.29 -29.93 1.87
C PRO A 228 -28.69 -30.21 1.29
N SER A 229 -28.82 -30.08 -0.02
CA SER A 229 -30.07 -30.35 -0.77
C SER A 229 -31.26 -29.39 -0.48
N MET A 230 -31.07 -28.32 0.25
CA MET A 230 -32.13 -27.31 0.54
C MET A 230 -32.29 -26.24 -0.54
N GLY A 231 -31.63 -26.39 -1.68
CA GLY A 231 -31.78 -25.45 -2.80
C GLY A 231 -30.96 -24.15 -2.71
N LYS A 232 -29.86 -24.14 -1.91
CA LYS A 232 -28.95 -22.99 -1.79
C LYS A 232 -28.56 -22.39 -3.16
N THR A 233 -28.05 -23.23 -4.05
CA THR A 233 -27.58 -22.83 -5.38
C THR A 233 -28.73 -22.32 -6.26
N ALA A 234 -29.90 -23.00 -6.22
CA ALA A 234 -31.08 -22.56 -6.95
C ALA A 234 -31.58 -21.18 -6.50
N PHE A 235 -31.55 -20.91 -5.18
CA PHE A 235 -31.89 -19.61 -4.62
C PHE A 235 -30.95 -18.51 -5.09
N VAL A 236 -29.61 -18.74 -5.02
CA VAL A 236 -28.61 -17.78 -5.45
C VAL A 236 -28.70 -17.51 -6.95
N LEU A 237 -28.91 -18.55 -7.78
CA LEU A 237 -29.10 -18.41 -9.23
C LEU A 237 -30.38 -17.63 -9.57
N SER A 238 -31.47 -17.86 -8.83
CA SER A 238 -32.72 -17.10 -9.02
C SER A 238 -32.52 -15.62 -8.68
N MET A 239 -31.78 -15.33 -7.61
CA MET A 239 -31.41 -13.97 -7.24
C MET A 239 -30.56 -13.33 -8.34
N ALA A 240 -29.50 -14.00 -8.80
CA ALA A 240 -28.63 -13.52 -9.87
C ALA A 240 -29.40 -13.26 -11.16
N ARG A 241 -30.33 -14.14 -11.53
CA ARG A 241 -31.22 -13.95 -12.67
C ARG A 241 -32.09 -12.69 -12.52
N ASN A 242 -32.71 -12.51 -11.37
CA ASN A 242 -33.57 -11.34 -11.12
C ASN A 242 -32.75 -10.06 -11.20
N MET A 243 -31.59 -10.02 -10.57
CA MET A 243 -30.67 -8.87 -10.64
C MET A 243 -30.28 -8.54 -12.08
N ALA A 244 -29.92 -9.56 -12.88
CA ALA A 244 -29.43 -9.35 -14.25
C ALA A 244 -30.57 -9.00 -15.22
N ILE A 245 -31.72 -9.67 -15.14
CA ILE A 245 -32.80 -9.55 -16.13
C ILE A 245 -33.78 -8.44 -15.74
N GLU A 246 -34.21 -8.38 -14.48
CA GLU A 246 -35.25 -7.46 -14.04
C GLU A 246 -34.69 -6.09 -13.64
N HIS A 247 -33.44 -6.06 -13.16
CA HIS A 247 -32.81 -4.83 -12.67
C HIS A 247 -31.59 -4.39 -13.50
N ASN A 248 -31.26 -5.07 -14.60
CA ASN A 248 -30.13 -4.77 -15.50
C ASN A 248 -28.79 -4.60 -14.76
N ALA A 249 -28.62 -5.28 -13.62
CA ALA A 249 -27.36 -5.28 -12.88
C ALA A 249 -26.44 -6.39 -13.41
N PRO A 250 -25.20 -6.11 -13.82
CA PRO A 250 -24.27 -7.14 -14.27
C PRO A 250 -23.89 -8.07 -13.12
N VAL A 251 -23.99 -9.39 -13.34
CA VAL A 251 -23.68 -10.42 -12.34
C VAL A 251 -22.62 -11.37 -12.89
N ALA A 252 -21.54 -11.58 -12.14
CA ALA A 252 -20.58 -12.66 -12.39
C ALA A 252 -20.82 -13.81 -11.41
N PHE A 253 -20.93 -15.04 -11.92
CA PHE A 253 -21.18 -16.23 -11.12
C PHE A 253 -20.00 -17.19 -11.23
N PHE A 254 -19.37 -17.52 -10.08
CA PHE A 254 -18.28 -18.47 -9.99
C PHE A 254 -18.75 -19.70 -9.22
N SER A 255 -18.75 -20.88 -9.86
CA SER A 255 -19.18 -22.13 -9.22
C SER A 255 -17.96 -23.03 -8.97
N LEU A 256 -17.81 -23.47 -7.71
CA LEU A 256 -16.80 -24.45 -7.30
C LEU A 256 -17.40 -25.83 -6.99
N GLU A 257 -18.73 -25.96 -6.95
CA GLU A 257 -19.44 -27.20 -6.59
C GLU A 257 -20.05 -27.93 -7.80
N MET A 258 -20.22 -27.25 -8.93
CA MET A 258 -20.89 -27.83 -10.12
C MET A 258 -19.97 -27.71 -11.33
N SER A 259 -19.63 -28.82 -11.92
CA SER A 259 -19.00 -28.95 -13.23
C SER A 259 -20.01 -28.78 -14.37
#